data_2087fbc25c7624b901e827609f27eb90
#
_entry.id   2087fbc25c7624b901e827609f27eb90
#
_cell.length_a   1.000
_cell.length_b   1.000
_cell.length_c   1.000
_cell.angle_alpha   90.00
_cell.angle_beta   90.00
_cell.angle_gamma   90.00
#
_symmetry.space_group_name_H-M   'P 1'
#
loop_
_entity.id
_entity.type
_entity.pdbx_description
1 polymer ?
#
loop_
_entity_poly.entity_id
_entity_poly.type
_entity_poly.pdbx_seq_one_letter_code
_entity_poly.pdbx_strand_id
1 'polypeptide(L)'
;GYGLVDNYAELFDGKHENSKESVFEIQFSRVGGSTIWGGSPAERTRATTMAQECAPGEVGGWNELLPTTVLLNAMTKEKTVDGAFDPRALTTLAWNYPGCIYYNSDFASKFGANAIWIRKNQNWWNNDEGDWKSELNEFAMRYADVLLMLAEAKTMQGKVAEAIPLVKRIRDRAKLADISMVGWTKDQMMTEIMHQRNVEFAREGLHFFDLRRWGTLESVIKTRPAGGYELFTPKFSYYPIPQSELNNNPNMTQNAPW
;
A
#
# COMPACT_ATOMS: atom_id res chain seq x y z
N GLY A 1 -24.27 -3.42 -5.10
CA GLY A 1 -23.52 -2.16 -5.14
C GLY A 1 -22.23 -2.27 -4.36
N TYR A 2 -21.32 -1.32 -4.55
CA TYR A 2 -20.05 -1.31 -3.83
C TYR A 2 -20.21 -0.85 -2.37
N GLY A 3 -19.33 -1.31 -1.49
CA GLY A 3 -19.30 -0.93 -0.08
C GLY A 3 -17.97 -1.29 0.58
N LEU A 4 -17.66 -0.69 1.72
CA LEU A 4 -16.51 -1.12 2.52
C LEU A 4 -16.81 -2.49 3.14
N VAL A 5 -15.80 -3.36 3.23
CA VAL A 5 -15.85 -4.54 4.10
C VAL A 5 -15.65 -4.10 5.55
N ASP A 6 -16.25 -4.83 6.48
CA ASP A 6 -16.22 -4.44 7.88
C ASP A 6 -14.85 -4.73 8.54
N ASN A 7 -14.21 -5.79 8.11
CA ASN A 7 -12.88 -6.19 8.58
C ASN A 7 -11.84 -5.96 7.48
N TYR A 8 -10.96 -5.00 7.68
CA TYR A 8 -9.92 -4.64 6.71
C TYR A 8 -8.99 -5.81 6.34
N ALA A 9 -8.73 -6.72 7.27
CA ALA A 9 -7.83 -7.85 7.02
C ALA A 9 -8.38 -8.84 5.98
N GLU A 10 -9.71 -8.94 5.84
CA GLU A 10 -10.35 -9.79 4.85
C GLU A 10 -10.01 -9.42 3.41
N LEU A 11 -9.63 -8.17 3.15
CA LEU A 11 -9.20 -7.73 1.82
C LEU A 11 -7.91 -8.42 1.33
N PHE A 12 -7.12 -8.97 2.26
CA PHE A 12 -5.76 -9.43 1.97
C PHE A 12 -5.47 -10.85 2.47
N ASP A 13 -6.49 -11.62 2.78
CA ASP A 13 -6.34 -12.96 3.36
C ASP A 13 -6.46 -14.10 2.33
N GLY A 14 -6.74 -13.76 1.06
CA GLY A 14 -6.93 -14.74 -0.03
C GLY A 14 -8.20 -15.58 0.08
N LYS A 15 -9.09 -15.28 1.03
CA LYS A 15 -10.34 -16.02 1.25
C LYS A 15 -11.58 -15.20 0.88
N HIS A 16 -11.45 -13.89 0.84
CA HIS A 16 -12.54 -12.95 0.61
C HIS A 16 -12.31 -12.09 -0.65
N GLU A 17 -11.71 -12.69 -1.67
CA GLU A 17 -11.46 -12.04 -2.95
C GLU A 17 -12.77 -11.63 -3.65
N ASN A 18 -12.68 -10.65 -4.56
CA ASN A 18 -13.82 -10.11 -5.30
C ASN A 18 -14.97 -9.65 -4.37
N SER A 19 -14.62 -9.10 -3.23
CA SER A 19 -15.57 -8.61 -2.22
C SER A 19 -16.36 -7.39 -2.71
N LYS A 20 -17.37 -6.97 -1.92
CA LYS A 20 -18.13 -5.73 -2.20
C LYS A 20 -17.27 -4.46 -2.26
N GLU A 21 -16.04 -4.50 -1.76
CA GLU A 21 -15.09 -3.38 -1.81
C GLU A 21 -14.25 -3.39 -3.08
N SER A 22 -14.08 -4.52 -3.74
CA SER A 22 -13.33 -4.64 -4.98
C SER A 22 -14.05 -3.93 -6.12
N VAL A 23 -13.41 -2.93 -6.72
CA VAL A 23 -13.84 -2.31 -7.96
C VAL A 23 -13.12 -2.98 -9.14
N PHE A 24 -11.83 -3.23 -8.98
CA PHE A 24 -11.02 -3.98 -9.94
C PHE A 24 -9.86 -4.69 -9.24
N GLU A 25 -9.82 -6.02 -9.35
CA GLU A 25 -8.75 -6.88 -8.85
C GLU A 25 -8.04 -7.59 -9.99
N ILE A 26 -6.72 -7.66 -9.90
CA ILE A 26 -5.89 -8.52 -10.76
C ILE A 26 -5.92 -9.91 -10.15
N GLN A 27 -6.43 -10.87 -10.91
CA GLN A 27 -6.61 -12.25 -10.45
C GLN A 27 -5.34 -13.06 -10.64
N PHE A 28 -4.84 -13.66 -9.58
CA PHE A 28 -3.71 -14.57 -9.60
C PHE A 28 -4.15 -16.01 -9.34
N SER A 29 -3.34 -16.98 -9.77
CA SER A 29 -3.65 -18.40 -9.58
C SER A 29 -2.36 -19.22 -9.58
N ARG A 30 -2.29 -20.21 -8.72
CA ARG A 30 -1.21 -21.22 -8.72
C ARG A 30 -1.37 -22.26 -9.86
N VAL A 31 -2.50 -22.25 -10.55
CA VAL A 31 -2.74 -23.09 -11.73
C VAL A 31 -2.06 -22.49 -12.95
N GLY A 32 -1.27 -23.30 -13.67
CA GLY A 32 -0.57 -22.86 -14.89
C GLY A 32 0.89 -23.29 -14.90
N GLY A 33 1.70 -22.61 -15.71
CA GLY A 33 3.13 -22.89 -15.83
C GLY A 33 3.93 -22.63 -14.55
N SER A 34 5.19 -23.06 -14.56
CA SER A 34 6.06 -23.01 -13.39
C SER A 34 7.17 -21.97 -13.48
N THR A 35 7.30 -21.25 -14.60
CA THR A 35 8.36 -20.23 -14.76
C THR A 35 7.82 -18.82 -14.60
N ILE A 36 8.61 -17.93 -13.97
CA ILE A 36 8.39 -16.49 -13.92
C ILE A 36 9.28 -15.74 -14.91
N TRP A 37 10.37 -16.37 -15.34
CA TRP A 37 11.38 -15.77 -16.20
C TRP A 37 11.38 -16.43 -17.58
N GLY A 38 11.09 -15.67 -18.62
CA GLY A 38 11.10 -16.19 -20.00
C GLY A 38 10.01 -17.21 -20.30
N GLY A 39 10.26 -18.08 -21.26
CA GLY A 39 9.33 -19.13 -21.71
C GLY A 39 8.14 -18.60 -22.51
N SER A 40 7.36 -19.55 -23.06
CA SER A 40 6.10 -19.25 -23.74
C SER A 40 4.99 -18.87 -22.75
N PRO A 41 3.90 -18.25 -23.18
CA PRO A 41 2.77 -17.95 -22.30
C PRO A 41 2.20 -19.17 -21.55
N ALA A 42 2.29 -20.36 -22.13
CA ALA A 42 1.82 -21.60 -21.50
C ALA A 42 2.75 -22.08 -20.37
N GLU A 43 4.03 -21.73 -20.43
CA GLU A 43 5.03 -22.09 -19.42
C GLU A 43 5.08 -21.10 -18.25
N ARG A 44 4.52 -19.89 -18.42
CA ARG A 44 4.53 -18.87 -17.38
C ARG A 44 3.50 -19.18 -16.30
N THR A 45 3.91 -18.95 -15.06
CA THR A 45 2.97 -18.99 -13.93
C THR A 45 1.93 -17.89 -14.05
N ARG A 46 0.75 -18.13 -13.47
CA ARG A 46 -0.28 -17.11 -13.22
C ARG A 46 -0.28 -16.62 -11.78
N ALA A 47 0.66 -17.10 -10.96
CA ALA A 47 0.88 -16.64 -9.61
C ALA A 47 1.71 -15.36 -9.61
N THR A 48 1.66 -14.62 -8.49
CA THR A 48 2.54 -13.47 -8.22
C THR A 48 3.70 -13.87 -7.32
N THR A 49 4.85 -13.19 -7.47
CA THR A 49 6.02 -13.30 -6.59
C THR A 49 6.03 -12.25 -5.48
N MET A 50 5.03 -11.39 -5.44
CA MET A 50 5.00 -10.21 -4.61
C MET A 50 5.12 -10.51 -3.10
N ALA A 51 4.56 -11.65 -2.66
CA ALA A 51 4.71 -12.10 -1.29
C ALA A 51 6.17 -12.39 -0.95
N GLN A 52 6.89 -13.06 -1.84
CA GLN A 52 8.30 -13.40 -1.64
C GLN A 52 9.23 -12.17 -1.74
N GLU A 53 8.94 -11.22 -2.62
CA GLU A 53 9.69 -9.97 -2.75
C GLU A 53 9.69 -9.16 -1.44
N CYS A 54 8.58 -9.19 -0.71
CA CYS A 54 8.40 -8.46 0.54
C CYS A 54 8.80 -9.27 1.79
N ALA A 55 8.91 -10.59 1.69
CA ALA A 55 9.16 -11.45 2.84
C ALA A 55 10.63 -11.40 3.28
N PRO A 56 10.90 -11.63 4.59
CA PRO A 56 12.26 -11.72 5.10
C PRO A 56 12.98 -13.00 4.63
N GLY A 57 14.31 -12.92 4.53
CA GLY A 57 15.18 -14.04 4.12
C GLY A 57 15.06 -15.25 5.02
N GLU A 58 14.74 -15.07 6.31
CA GLU A 58 14.52 -16.10 7.32
C GLU A 58 13.37 -17.04 6.99
N VAL A 59 12.51 -16.65 6.06
CA VAL A 59 11.38 -17.45 5.56
C VAL A 59 11.43 -17.68 4.05
N GLY A 60 12.60 -17.55 3.43
CA GLY A 60 12.77 -17.75 1.98
C GLY A 60 12.37 -16.53 1.14
N GLY A 61 12.18 -15.39 1.76
CA GLY A 61 11.90 -14.13 1.06
C GLY A 61 13.13 -13.48 0.45
N TRP A 62 12.92 -12.49 -0.40
CA TRP A 62 14.00 -11.81 -1.14
C TRP A 62 14.43 -10.48 -0.52
N ASN A 63 13.73 -9.96 0.48
CA ASN A 63 14.05 -8.67 1.15
C ASN A 63 14.07 -7.46 0.21
N GLU A 64 13.34 -7.45 -0.90
CA GLU A 64 13.44 -6.40 -1.90
C GLU A 64 12.60 -5.16 -1.55
N LEU A 65 11.45 -5.37 -0.90
CA LEU A 65 10.53 -4.30 -0.54
C LEU A 65 10.38 -4.20 0.97
N LEU A 66 11.04 -3.22 1.56
CA LEU A 66 11.05 -3.01 3.01
C LEU A 66 10.24 -1.77 3.41
N PRO A 67 9.44 -1.85 4.49
CA PRO A 67 8.77 -0.68 5.03
C PRO A 67 9.75 0.22 5.76
N THR A 68 9.45 1.51 5.80
CA THR A 68 10.24 2.48 6.55
C THR A 68 9.65 2.71 7.94
N THR A 69 10.48 3.19 8.88
CA THR A 69 10.01 3.66 10.20
C THR A 69 9.01 4.82 10.06
N VAL A 70 9.12 5.62 9.01
CA VAL A 70 8.17 6.71 8.71
C VAL A 70 6.77 6.14 8.46
N LEU A 71 6.66 5.04 7.70
CA LEU A 71 5.38 4.37 7.47
C LEU A 71 4.83 3.77 8.77
N LEU A 72 5.66 3.06 9.55
CA LEU A 72 5.24 2.50 10.83
C LEU A 72 4.70 3.60 11.77
N ASN A 73 5.41 4.72 11.88
CA ASN A 73 4.99 5.86 12.71
C ASN A 73 3.66 6.44 12.21
N ALA A 74 3.46 6.56 10.90
CA ALA A 74 2.20 7.04 10.33
C ALA A 74 1.04 6.10 10.65
N MET A 75 1.25 4.78 10.53
CA MET A 75 0.23 3.76 10.76
C MET A 75 -0.09 3.52 12.24
N THR A 76 0.83 3.84 13.14
CA THR A 76 0.63 3.67 14.59
C THR A 76 0.29 4.97 15.32
N LYS A 77 0.19 6.09 14.57
CA LYS A 77 -0.11 7.43 15.10
C LYS A 77 -1.46 7.50 15.78
N GLU A 78 -2.47 6.91 15.17
CA GLU A 78 -3.83 6.89 15.71
C GLU A 78 -4.12 5.54 16.38
N LYS A 79 -5.08 5.58 17.30
CA LYS A 79 -5.56 4.41 18.02
C LYS A 79 -7.06 4.22 17.80
N THR A 80 -7.50 2.99 17.98
CA THR A 80 -8.93 2.68 18.04
C THR A 80 -9.56 3.28 19.30
N VAL A 81 -10.89 3.30 19.36
CA VAL A 81 -11.63 3.80 20.53
C VAL A 81 -11.28 3.09 21.84
N ASP A 82 -10.83 1.85 21.77
CA ASP A 82 -10.39 1.00 22.91
C ASP A 82 -8.87 1.09 23.16
N GLY A 83 -8.16 1.99 22.47
CA GLY A 83 -6.73 2.23 22.66
C GLY A 83 -5.82 1.22 21.96
N ALA A 84 -6.36 0.30 21.16
CA ALA A 84 -5.58 -0.64 20.36
C ALA A 84 -4.90 0.03 19.16
N PHE A 85 -4.00 -0.67 18.50
CA PHE A 85 -3.46 -0.23 17.21
C PHE A 85 -4.53 -0.20 16.13
N ASP A 86 -4.40 0.71 15.18
CA ASP A 86 -5.19 0.73 13.96
C ASP A 86 -5.14 -0.64 13.28
N PRO A 87 -6.27 -1.31 13.01
CA PRO A 87 -6.28 -2.63 12.37
C PRO A 87 -5.63 -2.64 11.00
N ARG A 88 -5.55 -1.49 10.32
CA ARG A 88 -4.82 -1.36 9.06
C ARG A 88 -3.32 -1.50 9.26
N ALA A 89 -2.77 -0.98 10.38
CA ALA A 89 -1.37 -1.18 10.73
C ALA A 89 -1.07 -2.66 10.98
N LEU A 90 -1.91 -3.33 11.77
CA LEU A 90 -1.77 -4.76 12.09
C LEU A 90 -1.88 -5.67 10.85
N THR A 91 -2.65 -5.26 9.86
CA THR A 91 -2.81 -5.99 8.58
C THR A 91 -1.64 -5.72 7.63
N THR A 92 -1.14 -4.48 7.61
CA THR A 92 -0.15 -4.04 6.61
C THR A 92 1.28 -4.34 7.03
N LEU A 93 1.59 -4.25 8.33
CA LEU A 93 2.95 -4.38 8.86
C LEU A 93 3.04 -5.45 9.94
N ALA A 94 4.20 -6.08 10.01
CA ALA A 94 4.65 -6.87 11.14
C ALA A 94 5.85 -6.15 11.79
N TRP A 95 5.79 -5.97 13.11
CA TRP A 95 6.86 -5.37 13.91
C TRP A 95 6.79 -5.93 15.32
N ASN A 96 7.76 -5.62 16.15
CA ASN A 96 7.76 -6.10 17.54
C ASN A 96 6.69 -5.39 18.38
N TYR A 97 5.50 -6.00 18.47
CA TYR A 97 4.46 -5.64 19.43
C TYR A 97 3.96 -6.92 20.16
N PRO A 98 3.39 -6.78 21.37
CA PRO A 98 2.95 -7.94 22.15
C PRO A 98 1.98 -8.84 21.38
N GLY A 99 2.35 -10.12 21.21
CA GLY A 99 1.53 -11.13 20.51
C GLY A 99 1.64 -11.08 18.98
N CYS A 100 2.61 -10.37 18.40
CA CYS A 100 2.85 -10.40 16.96
C CYS A 100 3.33 -11.77 16.51
N ILE A 101 2.49 -12.46 15.74
CA ILE A 101 2.84 -13.70 15.05
C ILE A 101 3.00 -13.40 13.55
N TYR A 102 4.12 -13.83 13.00
CA TYR A 102 4.44 -13.66 11.59
C TYR A 102 5.16 -14.92 11.09
N TYR A 103 4.69 -15.51 9.99
CA TYR A 103 5.12 -16.83 9.52
C TYR A 103 5.16 -17.88 10.65
N ASN A 104 4.03 -18.03 11.33
CA ASN A 104 3.83 -18.97 12.45
C ASN A 104 4.89 -18.91 13.57
N SER A 105 5.54 -17.76 13.73
CA SER A 105 6.61 -17.55 14.70
C SER A 105 6.39 -16.26 15.50
N ASP A 106 6.86 -16.25 16.74
CA ASP A 106 6.98 -15.02 17.51
C ASP A 106 7.92 -14.05 16.78
N PHE A 107 7.46 -12.81 16.61
CA PHE A 107 8.15 -11.85 15.76
C PHE A 107 9.55 -11.51 16.26
N ALA A 108 9.66 -11.16 17.54
CA ALA A 108 10.91 -10.65 18.08
C ALA A 108 12.02 -11.73 18.11
N SER A 109 11.64 -12.97 18.36
CA SER A 109 12.59 -14.09 18.45
C SER A 109 13.13 -14.51 17.08
N LYS A 110 12.33 -14.40 16.01
CA LYS A 110 12.73 -14.86 14.67
C LYS A 110 13.28 -13.75 13.79
N PHE A 111 12.71 -12.56 13.85
CA PHE A 111 13.01 -11.48 12.91
C PHE A 111 13.77 -10.31 13.56
N GLY A 112 13.93 -10.33 14.89
CA GLY A 112 14.63 -9.28 15.65
C GLY A 112 13.71 -8.16 16.11
N ALA A 113 14.04 -7.62 17.29
CA ALA A 113 13.20 -6.65 18.01
C ALA A 113 13.00 -5.31 17.29
N ASN A 114 13.90 -4.94 16.38
CA ASN A 114 13.88 -3.67 15.67
C ASN A 114 13.46 -3.79 14.19
N ALA A 115 13.15 -5.00 13.75
CA ALA A 115 12.73 -5.23 12.38
C ALA A 115 11.31 -4.74 12.12
N ILE A 116 11.03 -4.38 10.88
CA ILE A 116 9.69 -4.05 10.39
C ILE A 116 9.54 -4.73 9.03
N TRP A 117 8.48 -5.49 8.85
CA TRP A 117 8.21 -6.20 7.61
C TRP A 117 6.84 -5.87 7.05
N ILE A 118 6.65 -6.03 5.75
CA ILE A 118 5.35 -6.01 5.11
C ILE A 118 4.60 -7.29 5.49
N ARG A 119 3.33 -7.16 5.86
CA ARG A 119 2.42 -8.28 6.14
C ARG A 119 1.29 -8.37 5.11
N LYS A 120 0.89 -7.25 4.56
CA LYS A 120 -0.14 -7.12 3.55
C LYS A 120 0.25 -7.84 2.25
N ASN A 121 -0.67 -8.58 1.65
CA ASN A 121 -0.44 -9.40 0.46
C ASN A 121 0.69 -10.45 0.64
N GLN A 122 0.88 -10.93 1.87
CA GLN A 122 1.84 -11.97 2.23
C GLN A 122 1.12 -13.24 2.60
N ASN A 123 1.77 -14.39 2.44
CA ASN A 123 1.27 -15.67 2.93
C ASN A 123 1.73 -15.93 4.38
N TRP A 124 1.74 -14.91 5.22
CA TRP A 124 2.32 -14.91 6.57
C TRP A 124 1.73 -15.95 7.54
N TRP A 125 0.62 -16.56 7.19
CA TRP A 125 0.00 -17.68 7.90
C TRP A 125 0.66 -19.03 7.55
N ASN A 126 1.53 -19.09 6.53
CA ASN A 126 2.38 -20.21 6.21
C ASN A 126 3.66 -20.18 7.08
N ASN A 127 4.47 -21.23 6.98
CA ASN A 127 5.76 -21.31 7.68
C ASN A 127 6.86 -20.51 6.96
N ASP A 128 6.77 -20.43 5.63
CA ASP A 128 7.76 -19.77 4.77
C ASP A 128 7.16 -19.40 3.40
N GLU A 129 7.97 -18.76 2.57
CA GLU A 129 7.70 -18.42 1.16
C GLU A 129 8.52 -19.30 0.20
N GLY A 130 8.91 -20.51 0.61
CA GLY A 130 9.75 -21.40 -0.20
C GLY A 130 9.17 -21.81 -1.55
N ASP A 131 7.86 -21.76 -1.71
CA ASP A 131 7.18 -21.96 -3.00
C ASP A 131 7.05 -20.69 -3.84
N TRP A 132 7.58 -19.56 -3.42
CA TRP A 132 7.58 -18.25 -4.11
C TRP A 132 6.30 -17.83 -4.85
N LYS A 133 5.35 -18.72 -5.07
CA LYS A 133 4.09 -18.45 -5.78
C LYS A 133 3.01 -18.04 -4.79
N SER A 134 2.40 -16.91 -5.03
CA SER A 134 1.21 -16.47 -4.31
C SER A 134 0.03 -16.34 -5.28
N GLU A 135 -1.16 -16.70 -4.82
CA GLU A 135 -2.41 -16.51 -5.56
C GLU A 135 -3.25 -15.37 -4.99
N LEU A 136 -2.70 -14.61 -4.02
CA LEU A 136 -3.37 -13.45 -3.48
C LEU A 136 -3.60 -12.40 -4.56
N ASN A 137 -4.85 -12.02 -4.78
CA ASN A 137 -5.21 -10.98 -5.71
C ASN A 137 -4.67 -9.62 -5.29
N GLU A 138 -4.43 -8.77 -6.27
CA GLU A 138 -4.00 -7.39 -6.03
C GLU A 138 -5.05 -6.40 -6.52
N PHE A 139 -5.38 -5.43 -5.68
CA PHE A 139 -6.32 -4.37 -6.01
C PHE A 139 -5.66 -3.33 -6.93
N ALA A 140 -6.24 -3.14 -8.11
CA ALA A 140 -5.97 -1.95 -8.91
C ALA A 140 -6.86 -0.78 -8.43
N MET A 141 -8.07 -1.07 -7.92
CA MET A 141 -8.96 -0.06 -7.36
C MET A 141 -9.91 -0.69 -6.33
N ARG A 142 -10.07 -0.03 -5.18
CA ARG A 142 -11.04 -0.39 -4.13
C ARG A 142 -12.04 0.73 -3.88
N TYR A 143 -13.21 0.40 -3.34
CA TYR A 143 -14.24 1.38 -3.00
C TYR A 143 -13.76 2.44 -2.00
N ALA A 144 -12.83 2.10 -1.10
CA ALA A 144 -12.17 3.06 -0.23
C ALA A 144 -11.45 4.16 -1.02
N ASP A 145 -10.83 3.83 -2.17
CA ASP A 145 -10.18 4.82 -3.04
C ASP A 145 -11.22 5.76 -3.66
N VAL A 146 -12.34 5.22 -4.14
CA VAL A 146 -13.46 6.04 -4.66
C VAL A 146 -13.96 7.04 -3.61
N LEU A 147 -14.11 6.58 -2.35
CA LEU A 147 -14.55 7.45 -1.25
C LEU A 147 -13.57 8.57 -0.97
N LEU A 148 -12.27 8.25 -0.89
CA LEU A 148 -11.24 9.24 -0.58
C LEU A 148 -10.96 10.17 -1.77
N MET A 149 -11.05 9.71 -3.01
CA MET A 149 -11.02 10.57 -4.19
C MET A 149 -12.21 11.55 -4.20
N LEU A 150 -13.41 11.08 -3.88
CA LEU A 150 -14.59 11.95 -3.79
C LEU A 150 -14.44 12.97 -2.66
N ALA A 151 -13.93 12.55 -1.49
CA ALA A 151 -13.67 13.45 -0.36
C ALA A 151 -12.68 14.56 -0.74
N GLU A 152 -11.60 14.17 -1.43
CA GLU A 152 -10.61 15.13 -1.94
C GLU A 152 -11.24 16.11 -2.95
N ALA A 153 -11.98 15.61 -3.93
CA ALA A 153 -12.63 16.44 -4.93
C ALA A 153 -13.61 17.46 -4.30
N LYS A 154 -14.41 17.02 -3.30
CA LYS A 154 -15.29 17.91 -2.52
C LYS A 154 -14.49 18.97 -1.75
N THR A 155 -13.42 18.58 -1.10
CA THR A 155 -12.53 19.47 -0.35
C THR A 155 -11.89 20.52 -1.28
N MET A 156 -11.42 20.09 -2.45
CA MET A 156 -10.83 21.01 -3.44
C MET A 156 -11.82 22.01 -4.00
N GLN A 157 -13.11 21.67 -4.05
CA GLN A 157 -14.21 22.58 -4.42
C GLN A 157 -14.67 23.50 -3.27
N GLY A 158 -14.03 23.45 -2.10
CA GLY A 158 -14.45 24.22 -0.92
C GLY A 158 -15.65 23.62 -0.16
N LYS A 159 -16.11 22.43 -0.54
CA LYS A 159 -17.25 21.71 0.06
C LYS A 159 -16.79 20.79 1.18
N VAL A 160 -16.01 21.31 2.13
CA VAL A 160 -15.38 20.53 3.21
C VAL A 160 -16.41 19.73 4.01
N ALA A 161 -17.57 20.32 4.31
CA ALA A 161 -18.64 19.64 5.04
C ALA A 161 -19.17 18.38 4.31
N GLU A 162 -19.15 18.36 2.97
CA GLU A 162 -19.56 17.17 2.19
C GLU A 162 -18.47 16.07 2.18
N ALA A 163 -17.21 16.41 2.45
CA ALA A 163 -16.12 15.45 2.56
C ALA A 163 -16.12 14.69 3.90
N ILE A 164 -16.61 15.32 4.98
CA ILE A 164 -16.61 14.74 6.33
C ILE A 164 -17.21 13.33 6.36
N PRO A 165 -18.43 13.06 5.89
CA PRO A 165 -19.02 11.73 5.97
C PRO A 165 -18.23 10.68 5.16
N LEU A 166 -17.52 11.07 4.12
CA LEU A 166 -16.72 10.16 3.30
C LEU A 166 -15.45 9.71 4.05
N VAL A 167 -14.71 10.66 4.61
CA VAL A 167 -13.53 10.38 5.46
C VAL A 167 -13.94 9.60 6.71
N LYS A 168 -15.06 10.00 7.34
CA LYS A 168 -15.57 9.32 8.53
C LYS A 168 -15.82 7.83 8.28
N ARG A 169 -16.36 7.43 7.14
CA ARG A 169 -16.59 6.01 6.80
C ARG A 169 -15.30 5.20 6.83
N ILE A 170 -14.17 5.75 6.37
CA ILE A 170 -12.87 5.08 6.41
C ILE A 170 -12.38 4.94 7.85
N ARG A 171 -12.49 6.01 8.65
CA ARG A 171 -12.09 6.02 10.06
C ARG A 171 -12.95 5.07 10.90
N ASP A 172 -14.27 5.07 10.69
CA ASP A 172 -15.22 4.20 11.41
C ASP A 172 -14.94 2.71 11.13
N ARG A 173 -14.65 2.35 9.86
CA ARG A 173 -14.25 0.99 9.50
C ARG A 173 -12.99 0.56 10.26
N ALA A 174 -12.02 1.47 10.41
CA ALA A 174 -10.80 1.26 11.18
C ALA A 174 -11.01 1.38 12.70
N LYS A 175 -12.24 1.65 13.16
CA LYS A 175 -12.59 1.83 14.58
C LYS A 175 -11.77 2.90 15.29
N LEU A 176 -11.27 3.89 14.56
CA LEU A 176 -10.46 4.97 15.12
C LEU A 176 -11.28 5.83 16.08
N ALA A 177 -10.61 6.41 17.06
CA ALA A 177 -11.20 7.40 17.93
C ALA A 177 -11.82 8.54 17.10
N ASP A 178 -13.03 8.96 17.48
CA ASP A 178 -13.74 10.01 16.76
C ASP A 178 -13.03 11.35 16.91
N ILE A 179 -12.99 12.11 15.82
CA ILE A 179 -12.47 13.48 15.79
C ILE A 179 -13.51 14.39 15.18
N SER A 180 -13.74 15.55 15.80
CA SER A 180 -14.63 16.55 15.21
C SER A 180 -13.93 17.23 14.03
N MET A 181 -14.49 17.03 12.84
CA MET A 181 -14.05 17.69 11.60
C MET A 181 -14.93 18.89 11.24
N VAL A 182 -15.90 19.22 12.09
CA VAL A 182 -16.80 20.36 11.88
C VAL A 182 -16.01 21.67 11.94
N GLY A 183 -16.18 22.52 10.93
CA GLY A 183 -15.48 23.80 10.84
C GLY A 183 -14.02 23.71 10.36
N TRP A 184 -13.57 22.55 9.95
CA TRP A 184 -12.23 22.41 9.38
C TRP A 184 -12.05 23.23 8.10
N THR A 185 -10.87 23.78 7.95
CA THR A 185 -10.43 24.39 6.71
C THR A 185 -10.16 23.34 5.63
N LYS A 186 -10.05 23.79 4.39
CA LYS A 186 -9.63 22.95 3.26
C LYS A 186 -8.30 22.22 3.58
N ASP A 187 -7.31 22.94 4.10
CA ASP A 187 -5.97 22.38 4.34
C ASP A 187 -5.98 21.33 5.47
N GLN A 188 -6.79 21.53 6.50
CA GLN A 188 -6.97 20.53 7.56
C GLN A 188 -7.61 19.25 7.02
N MET A 189 -8.66 19.38 6.21
CA MET A 189 -9.30 18.22 5.59
C MET A 189 -8.38 17.52 4.59
N MET A 190 -7.63 18.26 3.79
CA MET A 190 -6.62 17.68 2.88
C MET A 190 -5.55 16.93 3.65
N THR A 191 -5.06 17.48 4.77
CA THR A 191 -4.07 16.79 5.62
C THR A 191 -4.60 15.45 6.14
N GLU A 192 -5.86 15.42 6.55
CA GLU A 192 -6.50 14.18 7.00
C GLU A 192 -6.69 13.18 5.83
N ILE A 193 -7.17 13.64 4.67
CA ILE A 193 -7.32 12.79 3.48
C ILE A 193 -5.97 12.18 3.08
N MET A 194 -4.92 12.99 3.04
CA MET A 194 -3.57 12.53 2.72
C MET A 194 -3.08 11.48 3.73
N HIS A 195 -3.32 11.69 5.03
CA HIS A 195 -3.00 10.73 6.08
C HIS A 195 -3.79 9.42 5.90
N GLN A 196 -5.11 9.51 5.74
CA GLN A 196 -5.95 8.33 5.56
C GLN A 196 -5.57 7.56 4.29
N ARG A 197 -5.26 8.22 3.17
CA ARG A 197 -4.78 7.56 1.95
C ARG A 197 -3.45 6.84 2.18
N ASN A 198 -2.50 7.48 2.86
CA ASN A 198 -1.20 6.89 3.15
C ASN A 198 -1.32 5.60 3.98
N VAL A 199 -2.20 5.58 4.99
CA VAL A 199 -2.42 4.42 5.85
C VAL A 199 -3.25 3.35 5.13
N GLU A 200 -4.32 3.74 4.46
CA GLU A 200 -5.28 2.87 3.80
C GLU A 200 -4.66 2.06 2.66
N PHE A 201 -3.87 2.75 1.81
CA PHE A 201 -3.30 2.19 0.58
C PHE A 201 -1.81 1.88 0.67
N ALA A 202 -1.25 1.85 1.87
CA ALA A 202 0.14 1.42 2.03
C ALA A 202 0.34 0.05 1.36
N ARG A 203 1.39 -0.08 0.54
CA ARG A 203 1.71 -1.27 -0.24
C ARG A 203 0.76 -1.54 -1.45
N GLU A 204 -0.16 -0.65 -1.81
CA GLU A 204 -1.03 -0.81 -3.00
C GLU A 204 -0.58 0.02 -4.22
N GLY A 205 0.64 0.55 -4.21
CA GLY A 205 1.24 1.25 -5.36
C GLY A 205 0.77 2.70 -5.56
N LEU A 206 -0.18 3.21 -4.77
CA LEU A 206 -0.78 4.53 -4.99
C LEU A 206 0.04 5.69 -4.42
N HIS A 207 0.85 5.47 -3.39
CA HIS A 207 1.48 6.53 -2.61
C HIS A 207 2.41 7.46 -3.43
N PHE A 208 3.20 6.90 -4.35
CA PHE A 208 4.05 7.70 -5.24
C PHE A 208 3.24 8.68 -6.09
N PHE A 209 2.15 8.20 -6.69
CA PHE A 209 1.27 9.01 -7.54
C PHE A 209 0.53 10.08 -6.73
N ASP A 210 0.12 9.75 -5.50
CA ASP A 210 -0.49 10.69 -4.57
C ASP A 210 0.47 11.82 -4.21
N LEU A 211 1.69 11.51 -3.77
CA LEU A 211 2.70 12.50 -3.42
C LEU A 211 3.06 13.40 -4.63
N ARG A 212 3.14 12.81 -5.82
CA ARG A 212 3.41 13.55 -7.04
C ARG A 212 2.31 14.53 -7.40
N ARG A 213 1.04 14.08 -7.41
CA ARG A 213 -0.11 14.94 -7.78
C ARG A 213 -0.40 16.02 -6.74
N TRP A 214 -0.03 15.80 -5.47
CA TRP A 214 -0.10 16.81 -4.41
C TRP A 214 1.11 17.77 -4.39
N GLY A 215 2.13 17.52 -5.20
CA GLY A 215 3.35 18.32 -5.25
C GLY A 215 4.25 18.16 -4.02
N THR A 216 4.08 17.08 -3.26
CA THR A 216 4.81 16.83 -1.99
C THR A 216 5.89 15.75 -2.12
N LEU A 217 6.07 15.16 -3.30
CA LEU A 217 6.98 14.02 -3.48
C LEU A 217 8.42 14.34 -3.02
N GLU A 218 8.98 15.46 -3.49
CA GLU A 218 10.35 15.85 -3.15
C GLU A 218 10.53 16.10 -1.66
N SER A 219 9.63 16.85 -1.03
CA SER A 219 9.69 17.16 0.39
C SER A 219 9.59 15.90 1.25
N VAL A 220 8.69 14.99 0.91
CA VAL A 220 8.52 13.73 1.64
C VAL A 220 9.73 12.81 1.47
N ILE A 221 10.28 12.68 0.26
CA ILE A 221 11.44 11.82 0.03
C ILE A 221 12.66 12.34 0.80
N LYS A 222 12.91 13.65 0.78
CA LYS A 222 14.06 14.26 1.47
C LYS A 222 13.99 14.17 3.01
N THR A 223 12.82 13.92 3.59
CA THR A 223 12.68 13.70 5.04
C THR A 223 12.91 12.26 5.47
N ARG A 224 13.12 11.33 4.53
CA ARG A 224 13.35 9.92 4.85
C ARG A 224 14.77 9.72 5.41
N PRO A 225 14.98 8.66 6.22
CA PRO A 225 16.33 8.28 6.65
C PRO A 225 17.25 8.09 5.45
N ALA A 226 18.54 8.36 5.61
CA ALA A 226 19.55 8.25 4.57
C ALA A 226 19.50 6.89 3.83
N GLY A 227 19.65 6.92 2.53
CA GLY A 227 19.52 5.72 1.66
C GLY A 227 19.41 6.09 0.18
N GLY A 228 20.08 7.17 -0.28
CA GLY A 228 20.04 7.64 -1.66
C GLY A 228 18.92 8.65 -1.95
N TYR A 229 18.10 8.95 -0.96
CA TYR A 229 17.01 9.94 -1.12
C TYR A 229 17.52 11.38 -1.26
N GLU A 230 18.71 11.65 -0.76
CA GLU A 230 19.45 12.91 -0.94
C GLU A 230 19.79 13.19 -2.41
N LEU A 231 19.84 12.16 -3.24
CA LEU A 231 20.08 12.25 -4.67
C LEU A 231 18.81 12.56 -5.48
N PHE A 232 17.65 12.63 -4.81
CA PHE A 232 16.40 12.93 -5.50
C PHE A 232 16.44 14.31 -6.16
N THR A 233 16.09 14.35 -7.43
CA THR A 233 15.90 15.59 -8.21
C THR A 233 14.50 15.57 -8.84
N PRO A 234 13.94 16.72 -9.24
CA PRO A 234 12.60 16.80 -9.84
C PRO A 234 12.39 15.89 -11.06
N LYS A 235 13.46 15.51 -11.78
CA LYS A 235 13.36 14.58 -12.92
C LYS A 235 12.76 13.22 -12.50
N PHE A 236 13.03 12.75 -11.28
CA PHE A 236 12.49 11.48 -10.77
C PHE A 236 10.98 11.50 -10.47
N SER A 237 10.33 12.64 -10.65
CA SER A 237 8.87 12.71 -10.65
C SER A 237 8.24 12.13 -11.90
N TYR A 238 9.03 11.85 -12.93
CA TYR A 238 8.59 11.28 -14.21
C TYR A 238 9.49 10.11 -14.62
N TYR A 239 8.91 9.12 -15.26
CA TYR A 239 9.69 8.06 -15.90
C TYR A 239 10.21 8.58 -17.25
N PRO A 240 11.45 8.23 -17.64
CA PRO A 240 11.91 8.49 -19.00
C PRO A 240 11.14 7.64 -20.02
N ILE A 241 11.00 8.16 -21.23
CA ILE A 241 10.55 7.33 -22.36
C ILE A 241 11.64 6.30 -22.63
N PRO A 242 11.31 4.99 -22.74
CA PRO A 242 12.30 3.97 -23.04
C PRO A 242 13.09 4.28 -24.32
N GLN A 243 14.40 4.05 -24.31
CA GLN A 243 15.25 4.33 -25.46
C GLN A 243 14.83 3.57 -26.72
N SER A 244 14.28 2.37 -26.57
CA SER A 244 13.71 1.60 -27.68
C SER A 244 12.62 2.37 -28.42
N GLU A 245 11.74 3.06 -27.68
CA GLU A 245 10.64 3.82 -28.28
C GLU A 245 11.16 5.07 -29.02
N LEU A 246 12.16 5.75 -28.45
CA LEU A 246 12.81 6.87 -29.11
C LEU A 246 13.53 6.45 -30.40
N ASN A 247 14.15 5.28 -30.40
CA ASN A 247 14.84 4.75 -31.57
C ASN A 247 13.87 4.33 -32.70
N ASN A 248 12.68 3.87 -32.32
CA ASN A 248 11.68 3.38 -33.28
C ASN A 248 10.77 4.48 -33.84
N ASN A 249 10.74 5.66 -33.20
CA ASN A 249 9.89 6.78 -33.63
C ASN A 249 10.67 8.09 -33.73
N PRO A 250 11.12 8.51 -34.94
CA PRO A 250 11.92 9.72 -35.12
C PRO A 250 11.19 11.02 -34.78
N ASN A 251 9.87 10.96 -34.62
CA ASN A 251 9.07 12.13 -34.19
C ASN A 251 8.93 12.23 -32.66
N MET A 252 9.51 11.29 -31.92
CA MET A 252 9.42 11.25 -30.47
C MET A 252 10.70 11.85 -29.87
N THR A 253 10.54 12.77 -28.94
CA THR A 253 11.64 13.33 -28.14
C THR A 253 11.49 12.94 -26.69
N GLN A 254 12.60 12.80 -26.00
CA GLN A 254 12.58 12.50 -24.56
C GLN A 254 11.83 13.58 -23.79
N ASN A 255 11.03 13.19 -22.82
CA ASN A 255 10.35 14.15 -21.95
C ASN A 255 11.37 14.88 -21.05
N ALA A 256 11.19 16.18 -20.90
CA ALA A 256 11.97 16.95 -19.94
C ALA A 256 11.63 16.46 -18.50
N PRO A 257 12.61 16.38 -17.63
CA PRO A 257 14.01 16.83 -17.70
C PRO A 257 15.03 15.67 -17.90
N TRP A 258 14.68 14.62 -18.64
CA TRP A 258 15.55 13.45 -18.92
C TRP A 258 16.45 13.68 -20.14
#